data_22b30ea2e752d2b62a4c178749bc541e
#
_entry.id   22b30ea2e752d2b62a4c178749bc541e
#
_cell.length_a   1.000
_cell.length_b   1.000
_cell.length_c   1.000
_cell.angle_alpha   90.00
_cell.angle_beta   90.00
_cell.angle_gamma   90.00
#
_symmetry.space_group_name_H-M   'P 1'
#
loop_
_entity.id
_entity.type
_entity.pdbx_description
1 polymer ?
#
loop_
_entity_poly.entity_id
_entity_poly.type
_entity_poly.pdbx_seq_one_letter_code
_entity_poly.pdbx_strand_id
1 'polypeptide(L)'
;MSDAESPATPTEVSTDAEWWEDPSLPWKHKPTRSDVICFAWIGVVAVYSVVISVLRPGMLASAPHVLASLGSWSGAVMVGALAQGGDPWWPLVWALATLGFVKFDWVYWWAGRLWGRELIEVWSGRSPRARRWNERAEKFARKYETLAIIVNFLPIPLPRAVILAVLGEAGTSLKKLLTISLITSAITTGGYLAIGYWIGEPAVAAMDLYGKYLWYVSLAILVFVVANAWWKQSHRSDPSTRS
;
A
#
# COMPACT_ATOMS: atom_id res chain seq x y z
N MET A 1 -43.59 -49.36 -28.74
CA MET A 1 -42.14 -49.40 -28.51
C MET A 1 -41.79 -48.06 -27.94
N SER A 2 -41.61 -48.05 -26.65
CA SER A 2 -41.41 -46.85 -25.86
C SER A 2 -39.93 -46.76 -25.53
N ASP A 3 -39.21 -45.79 -26.10
CA ASP A 3 -37.82 -45.52 -25.78
C ASP A 3 -37.81 -44.68 -24.48
N ALA A 4 -37.43 -45.35 -23.41
CA ALA A 4 -37.23 -44.70 -22.11
C ALA A 4 -35.90 -43.93 -22.17
N GLU A 5 -36.02 -42.61 -22.19
CA GLU A 5 -34.94 -41.66 -22.03
C GLU A 5 -34.37 -41.81 -20.60
N SER A 6 -33.13 -42.28 -20.52
CA SER A 6 -32.38 -42.42 -19.28
C SER A 6 -32.09 -41.05 -18.72
N PRO A 7 -32.36 -40.77 -17.43
CA PRO A 7 -32.03 -39.46 -16.84
C PRO A 7 -30.51 -39.26 -16.82
N ALA A 8 -30.08 -38.13 -17.41
CA ALA A 8 -28.69 -37.71 -17.39
C ALA A 8 -28.19 -37.59 -15.93
N THR A 9 -27.17 -38.34 -15.64
CA THR A 9 -26.43 -38.30 -14.37
C THR A 9 -25.97 -36.86 -14.10
N PRO A 10 -26.21 -36.33 -12.92
CA PRO A 10 -25.66 -35.00 -12.56
C PRO A 10 -24.14 -35.07 -12.71
N THR A 11 -23.58 -34.19 -13.52
CA THR A 11 -22.15 -34.01 -13.67
C THR A 11 -21.57 -33.72 -12.27
N GLU A 12 -20.82 -34.66 -11.72
CA GLU A 12 -20.04 -34.46 -10.50
C GLU A 12 -19.17 -33.22 -10.72
N VAL A 13 -19.50 -32.15 -9.99
CA VAL A 13 -18.63 -30.98 -9.85
C VAL A 13 -17.35 -31.53 -9.25
N SER A 14 -16.30 -31.60 -10.06
CA SER A 14 -14.98 -32.03 -9.60
C SER A 14 -14.54 -31.18 -8.41
N THR A 15 -14.49 -31.80 -7.25
CA THR A 15 -14.07 -31.25 -5.97
C THR A 15 -12.54 -31.03 -5.90
N ASP A 16 -11.84 -31.14 -7.03
CA ASP A 16 -10.37 -31.09 -7.11
C ASP A 16 -9.85 -29.76 -7.67
N ALA A 17 -10.56 -28.63 -7.45
CA ALA A 17 -9.96 -27.33 -7.69
C ALA A 17 -8.84 -27.14 -6.66
N GLU A 18 -7.60 -27.25 -7.13
CA GLU A 18 -6.42 -27.09 -6.30
C GLU A 18 -6.41 -25.66 -5.73
N TRP A 19 -6.07 -25.48 -4.45
CA TRP A 19 -6.16 -24.19 -3.74
C TRP A 19 -5.43 -23.03 -4.44
N TRP A 20 -4.47 -23.31 -5.31
CA TRP A 20 -3.74 -22.29 -6.09
C TRP A 20 -4.47 -21.85 -7.37
N GLU A 21 -5.58 -22.45 -7.73
CA GLU A 21 -6.44 -22.05 -8.87
C GLU A 21 -7.46 -20.97 -8.50
N ASP A 22 -7.47 -20.52 -7.24
CA ASP A 22 -8.36 -19.46 -6.79
C ASP A 22 -8.13 -18.17 -7.61
N PRO A 23 -9.18 -17.62 -8.27
CA PRO A 23 -9.08 -16.43 -9.12
C PRO A 23 -8.64 -15.15 -8.34
N SER A 24 -8.64 -15.18 -7.02
CA SER A 24 -8.15 -14.09 -6.18
C SER A 24 -6.62 -14.07 -6.03
N LEU A 25 -5.95 -15.16 -6.39
CA LEU A 25 -4.50 -15.28 -6.32
C LEU A 25 -3.83 -14.64 -7.54
N PRO A 26 -2.64 -14.06 -7.37
CA PRO A 26 -1.93 -13.38 -8.45
C PRO A 26 -1.22 -14.32 -9.43
N TRP A 27 -1.24 -15.62 -9.20
CA TRP A 27 -0.65 -16.65 -10.07
C TRP A 27 -1.70 -17.62 -10.58
N LYS A 28 -1.44 -18.21 -11.75
CA LYS A 28 -2.29 -19.24 -12.39
C LYS A 28 -1.52 -20.54 -12.66
N HIS A 29 -0.44 -20.77 -11.92
CA HIS A 29 0.42 -21.94 -11.99
C HIS A 29 0.72 -22.42 -10.58
N LYS A 30 1.20 -23.66 -10.44
CA LYS A 30 1.63 -24.17 -9.13
C LYS A 30 2.66 -23.23 -8.51
N PRO A 31 2.40 -22.65 -7.32
CA PRO A 31 3.23 -21.60 -6.76
C PRO A 31 4.63 -22.11 -6.42
N THR A 32 5.63 -21.35 -6.80
CA THR A 32 7.02 -21.55 -6.41
C THR A 32 7.28 -20.96 -5.01
N ARG A 33 8.43 -21.27 -4.42
CA ARG A 33 8.84 -20.65 -3.16
C ARG A 33 8.91 -19.12 -3.26
N SER A 34 9.33 -18.59 -4.41
CA SER A 34 9.40 -17.15 -4.65
C SER A 34 8.02 -16.49 -4.65
N ASP A 35 7.00 -17.16 -5.22
CA ASP A 35 5.63 -16.66 -5.22
C ASP A 35 5.07 -16.54 -3.80
N VAL A 36 5.23 -17.61 -3.00
CA VAL A 36 4.77 -17.63 -1.61
C VAL A 36 5.48 -16.57 -0.76
N ILE A 37 6.79 -16.42 -0.90
CA ILE A 37 7.56 -15.42 -0.14
C ILE A 37 7.15 -14.00 -0.56
N CYS A 38 7.02 -13.72 -1.85
CA CYS A 38 6.59 -12.42 -2.35
C CYS A 38 5.17 -12.08 -1.86
N PHE A 39 4.26 -13.03 -1.92
CA PHE A 39 2.90 -12.86 -1.43
C PHE A 39 2.85 -12.60 0.08
N ALA A 40 3.65 -13.33 0.86
CA ALA A 40 3.80 -13.09 2.30
C ALA A 40 4.31 -11.66 2.58
N TRP A 41 5.29 -11.16 1.81
CA TRP A 41 5.77 -9.80 1.93
C TRP A 41 4.70 -8.75 1.60
N ILE A 42 3.86 -8.99 0.57
CA ILE A 42 2.71 -8.11 0.29
C ILE A 42 1.75 -8.08 1.48
N GLY A 43 1.49 -9.24 2.10
CA GLY A 43 0.71 -9.33 3.34
C GLY A 43 1.31 -8.51 4.48
N VAL A 44 2.63 -8.61 4.70
CA VAL A 44 3.35 -7.80 5.70
C VAL A 44 3.21 -6.30 5.41
N VAL A 45 3.38 -5.89 4.15
CA VAL A 45 3.23 -4.48 3.74
C VAL A 45 1.78 -4.00 3.95
N ALA A 46 0.79 -4.83 3.66
CA ALA A 46 -0.61 -4.50 3.87
C ALA A 46 -0.92 -4.29 5.37
N VAL A 47 -0.52 -5.24 6.23
CA VAL A 47 -0.69 -5.14 7.68
C VAL A 47 0.05 -3.91 8.22
N TYR A 48 1.31 -3.71 7.83
CA TYR A 48 2.09 -2.53 8.20
C TYR A 48 1.36 -1.23 7.82
N SER A 49 0.83 -1.15 6.60
CA SER A 49 0.13 0.04 6.10
C SER A 49 -1.13 0.34 6.89
N VAL A 50 -1.90 -0.69 7.27
CA VAL A 50 -3.10 -0.54 8.12
C VAL A 50 -2.70 -0.06 9.51
N VAL A 51 -1.71 -0.71 10.14
CA VAL A 51 -1.25 -0.35 11.50
C VAL A 51 -0.76 1.11 11.53
N ILE A 52 0.10 1.49 10.59
CA ILE A 52 0.59 2.89 10.52
C ILE A 52 -0.53 3.87 10.21
N SER A 53 -1.50 3.52 9.38
CA SER A 53 -2.64 4.41 9.08
C SER A 53 -3.48 4.70 10.32
N VAL A 54 -3.68 3.70 11.18
CA VAL A 54 -4.42 3.84 12.44
C VAL A 54 -3.60 4.63 13.47
N LEU A 55 -2.29 4.35 13.59
CA LEU A 55 -1.43 4.99 14.59
C LEU A 55 -0.98 6.42 14.20
N ARG A 56 -1.06 6.76 12.90
CA ARG A 56 -0.54 8.03 12.37
C ARG A 56 -1.00 9.27 13.13
N PRO A 57 -2.30 9.47 13.44
CA PRO A 57 -2.73 10.67 14.15
C PRO A 57 -2.10 10.80 15.54
N GLY A 58 -2.07 9.70 16.32
CA GLY A 58 -1.44 9.69 17.64
C GLY A 58 0.07 9.90 17.58
N MET A 59 0.77 9.24 16.65
CA MET A 59 2.22 9.37 16.48
C MET A 59 2.62 10.76 15.99
N LEU A 60 1.78 11.44 15.23
CA LEU A 60 2.08 12.79 14.73
C LEU A 60 2.21 13.77 15.88
N ALA A 61 1.41 13.62 16.93
CA ALA A 61 1.46 14.46 18.12
C ALA A 61 2.54 14.02 19.12
N SER A 62 2.71 12.69 19.33
CA SER A 62 3.58 12.17 20.41
C SER A 62 4.99 11.79 19.97
N ALA A 63 5.17 11.38 18.71
CA ALA A 63 6.42 10.85 18.18
C ALA A 63 6.65 11.22 16.70
N PRO A 64 6.67 12.52 16.33
CA PRO A 64 6.78 12.96 14.95
C PRO A 64 8.07 12.49 14.26
N HIS A 65 9.18 12.38 14.97
CA HIS A 65 10.46 11.88 14.47
C HIS A 65 10.34 10.41 14.02
N VAL A 66 9.71 9.57 14.84
CA VAL A 66 9.48 8.16 14.51
C VAL A 66 8.54 8.07 13.30
N LEU A 67 7.45 8.81 13.31
CA LEU A 67 6.49 8.82 12.21
C LEU A 67 7.13 9.26 10.88
N ALA A 68 7.96 10.30 10.91
CA ALA A 68 8.73 10.75 9.75
C ALA A 68 9.67 9.67 9.25
N SER A 69 10.45 9.06 10.16
CA SER A 69 11.41 7.98 9.84
C SER A 69 10.74 6.74 9.24
N LEU A 70 9.47 6.51 9.55
CA LEU A 70 8.65 5.46 8.93
C LEU A 70 8.15 5.81 7.52
N GLY A 71 8.50 6.97 6.97
CA GLY A 71 8.10 7.41 5.64
C GLY A 71 6.74 8.11 5.61
N SER A 72 6.50 9.04 6.53
CA SER A 72 5.29 9.84 6.58
C SER A 72 5.55 11.30 6.18
N TRP A 73 4.80 11.80 5.20
CA TRP A 73 4.90 13.20 4.77
C TRP A 73 4.50 14.18 5.90
N SER A 74 3.41 13.87 6.61
CA SER A 74 2.98 14.70 7.74
C SER A 74 4.02 14.70 8.87
N GLY A 75 4.65 13.55 9.13
CA GLY A 75 5.77 13.47 10.07
C GLY A 75 6.96 14.33 9.62
N ALA A 76 7.34 14.28 8.34
CA ALA A 76 8.42 15.09 7.79
C ALA A 76 8.14 16.61 7.91
N VAL A 77 6.91 17.06 7.60
CA VAL A 77 6.51 18.46 7.79
C VAL A 77 6.62 18.86 9.26
N MET A 78 6.16 18.00 10.18
CA MET A 78 6.23 18.29 11.62
C MET A 78 7.66 18.38 12.13
N VAL A 79 8.55 17.47 11.71
CA VAL A 79 9.98 17.53 12.05
C VAL A 79 10.62 18.81 11.48
N GLY A 80 10.22 19.24 10.28
CA GLY A 80 10.65 20.52 9.72
C GLY A 80 10.24 21.71 10.60
N ALA A 81 9.01 21.72 11.12
CA ALA A 81 8.55 22.76 12.05
C ALA A 81 9.32 22.72 13.38
N LEU A 82 9.62 21.54 13.92
CA LEU A 82 10.46 21.39 15.12
C LEU A 82 11.90 21.85 14.86
N ALA A 83 12.44 21.64 13.66
CA ALA A 83 13.77 22.09 13.28
C ALA A 83 13.89 23.63 13.30
N GLN A 84 12.82 24.35 12.98
CA GLN A 84 12.78 25.82 13.16
C GLN A 84 12.94 26.21 14.63
N GLY A 85 12.36 25.43 15.55
CA GLY A 85 12.49 25.58 16.99
C GLY A 85 13.83 25.14 17.57
N GLY A 86 14.78 24.70 16.71
CA GLY A 86 16.13 24.26 17.13
C GLY A 86 16.30 22.78 17.38
N ASP A 87 15.37 21.94 16.91
CA ASP A 87 15.54 20.47 17.02
C ASP A 87 16.78 20.01 16.24
N PRO A 88 17.77 19.37 16.90
CA PRO A 88 19.02 18.95 16.26
C PRO A 88 18.89 17.66 15.45
N TRP A 89 17.81 16.91 15.62
CA TRP A 89 17.66 15.54 15.06
C TRP A 89 17.18 15.52 13.61
N TRP A 90 16.76 16.65 13.06
CA TRP A 90 16.17 16.72 11.73
C TRP A 90 17.05 16.12 10.62
N PRO A 91 18.41 16.21 10.60
CA PRO A 91 19.20 15.63 9.52
C PRO A 91 19.18 14.10 9.55
N LEU A 92 19.23 13.50 10.77
CA LEU A 92 19.11 12.06 10.94
C LEU A 92 17.72 11.57 10.52
N VAL A 93 16.68 12.30 10.95
CA VAL A 93 15.30 11.96 10.59
C VAL A 93 15.08 12.09 9.09
N TRP A 94 15.65 13.09 8.44
CA TRP A 94 15.62 13.21 6.97
C TRP A 94 16.19 11.99 6.28
N ALA A 95 17.38 11.53 6.72
CA ALA A 95 18.00 10.33 6.15
C ALA A 95 17.16 9.07 6.37
N LEU A 96 16.64 8.87 7.59
CA LEU A 96 15.78 7.73 7.93
C LEU A 96 14.44 7.79 7.18
N ALA A 97 13.82 8.96 7.07
CA ALA A 97 12.59 9.16 6.33
C ALA A 97 12.78 8.86 4.83
N THR A 98 13.90 9.28 4.26
CA THR A 98 14.27 8.95 2.87
C THR A 98 14.28 7.44 2.64
N LEU A 99 14.89 6.67 3.53
CA LEU A 99 14.87 5.21 3.48
C LEU A 99 13.47 4.64 3.76
N GLY A 100 12.76 5.26 4.70
CA GLY A 100 11.40 4.88 5.08
C GLY A 100 10.40 4.91 3.93
N PHE A 101 10.54 5.85 3.01
CA PHE A 101 9.69 5.94 1.82
C PHE A 101 9.97 4.85 0.77
N VAL A 102 11.21 4.38 0.66
CA VAL A 102 11.65 3.44 -0.39
C VAL A 102 11.60 1.98 0.07
N LYS A 103 11.52 1.74 1.37
CA LYS A 103 11.72 0.42 2.00
C LYS A 103 10.91 -0.74 1.41
N PHE A 104 9.75 -0.49 0.83
CA PHE A 104 8.87 -1.52 0.25
C PHE A 104 8.77 -1.49 -1.27
N ASP A 105 9.46 -0.58 -1.97
CA ASP A 105 9.38 -0.45 -3.42
C ASP A 105 9.83 -1.73 -4.14
N TRP A 106 10.84 -2.41 -3.59
CA TRP A 106 11.33 -3.67 -4.12
C TRP A 106 10.29 -4.81 -4.08
N VAL A 107 9.36 -4.79 -3.09
CA VAL A 107 8.31 -5.82 -2.98
C VAL A 107 7.35 -5.73 -4.17
N TYR A 108 6.85 -4.53 -4.45
CA TYR A 108 5.94 -4.31 -5.57
C TYR A 108 6.62 -4.53 -6.93
N TRP A 109 7.87 -4.10 -7.06
CA TRP A 109 8.68 -4.39 -8.24
C TRP A 109 8.89 -5.89 -8.44
N TRP A 110 9.19 -6.62 -7.37
CA TRP A 110 9.39 -8.08 -7.42
C TRP A 110 8.09 -8.79 -7.78
N ALA A 111 6.98 -8.40 -7.20
CA ALA A 111 5.65 -8.91 -7.52
C ALA A 111 5.31 -8.72 -9.01
N GLY A 112 5.58 -7.53 -9.56
CA GLY A 112 5.42 -7.27 -10.99
C GLY A 112 6.32 -8.13 -11.87
N ARG A 113 7.53 -8.43 -11.41
CA ARG A 113 8.46 -9.31 -12.13
C ARG A 113 8.05 -10.77 -12.12
N LEU A 114 7.40 -11.24 -11.05
CA LEU A 114 6.90 -12.61 -10.91
C LEU A 114 5.59 -12.82 -11.65
N TRP A 115 4.64 -11.92 -11.49
CA TRP A 115 3.24 -12.13 -11.91
C TRP A 115 2.77 -11.18 -13.01
N GLY A 116 3.53 -10.14 -13.30
CA GLY A 116 3.31 -9.23 -14.44
C GLY A 116 1.89 -8.69 -14.52
N ARG A 117 1.26 -8.86 -15.68
CA ARG A 117 -0.08 -8.35 -15.99
C ARG A 117 -1.18 -8.96 -15.11
N GLU A 118 -1.05 -10.21 -14.69
CA GLU A 118 -2.05 -10.89 -13.86
C GLU A 118 -2.23 -10.19 -12.51
N LEU A 119 -1.13 -9.75 -11.89
CA LEU A 119 -1.17 -8.97 -10.66
C LEU A 119 -1.91 -7.64 -10.85
N ILE A 120 -1.67 -6.96 -11.96
CA ILE A 120 -2.30 -5.66 -12.27
C ILE A 120 -3.82 -5.85 -12.43
N GLU A 121 -4.26 -6.93 -13.06
CA GLU A 121 -5.67 -7.27 -13.21
C GLU A 121 -6.34 -7.54 -11.87
N VAL A 122 -5.70 -8.31 -10.98
CA VAL A 122 -6.20 -8.58 -9.62
C VAL A 122 -6.32 -7.27 -8.82
N TRP A 123 -5.32 -6.38 -8.88
CA TRP A 123 -5.33 -5.10 -8.17
C TRP A 123 -6.28 -4.06 -8.78
N SER A 124 -6.58 -4.17 -10.08
CA SER A 124 -7.54 -3.27 -10.74
C SER A 124 -8.95 -3.44 -10.19
N GLY A 125 -9.26 -4.58 -9.59
CA GLY A 125 -10.55 -4.86 -9.02
C GLY A 125 -11.69 -4.75 -10.03
N ARG A 126 -12.94 -4.79 -9.53
CA ARG A 126 -14.16 -4.73 -10.34
C ARG A 126 -14.62 -3.30 -10.66
N SER A 127 -13.96 -2.26 -10.14
CA SER A 127 -14.37 -0.87 -10.35
C SER A 127 -13.89 -0.33 -11.71
N PRO A 128 -14.80 0.12 -12.61
CA PRO A 128 -14.42 0.70 -13.90
C PRO A 128 -13.52 1.94 -13.78
N ARG A 129 -13.65 2.70 -12.67
CA ARG A 129 -12.82 3.89 -12.41
C ARG A 129 -11.40 3.48 -12.05
N ALA A 130 -11.21 2.48 -11.16
CA ALA A 130 -9.90 1.97 -10.79
C ALA A 130 -9.17 1.37 -12.01
N ARG A 131 -9.88 0.62 -12.85
CA ARG A 131 -9.33 0.04 -14.08
C ARG A 131 -8.79 1.11 -15.03
N ARG A 132 -9.54 2.20 -15.28
CA ARG A 132 -9.07 3.32 -16.13
C ARG A 132 -7.82 4.01 -15.57
N TRP A 133 -7.73 4.16 -14.25
CA TRP A 133 -6.56 4.74 -13.60
C TRP A 133 -5.33 3.84 -13.71
N ASN A 134 -5.51 2.54 -13.51
CA ASN A 134 -4.42 1.57 -13.66
C ASN A 134 -3.93 1.47 -15.11
N GLU A 135 -4.83 1.47 -16.10
CA GLU A 135 -4.46 1.50 -17.53
C GLU A 135 -3.65 2.75 -17.90
N ARG A 136 -3.99 3.93 -17.32
CA ARG A 136 -3.21 5.15 -17.52
C ARG A 136 -1.84 5.07 -16.85
N ALA A 137 -1.78 4.57 -15.61
CA ALA A 137 -0.53 4.38 -14.89
C ALA A 137 0.39 3.40 -15.62
N GLU A 138 -0.15 2.31 -16.16
CA GLU A 138 0.58 1.32 -16.95
C GLU A 138 1.16 1.95 -18.23
N LYS A 139 0.33 2.61 -19.03
CA LYS A 139 0.78 3.30 -20.26
C LYS A 139 1.88 4.33 -19.98
N PHE A 140 1.73 5.07 -18.89
CA PHE A 140 2.70 6.08 -18.48
C PHE A 140 4.02 5.43 -18.05
N ALA A 141 3.97 4.39 -17.19
CA ALA A 141 5.15 3.70 -16.68
C ALA A 141 5.94 3.01 -17.80
N ARG A 142 5.27 2.37 -18.77
CA ARG A 142 5.91 1.75 -19.92
C ARG A 142 6.57 2.78 -20.88
N LYS A 143 5.97 3.96 -21.04
CA LYS A 143 6.48 4.99 -21.95
C LYS A 143 7.60 5.83 -21.35
N TYR A 144 7.48 6.13 -20.04
CA TYR A 144 8.36 7.07 -19.34
C TYR A 144 8.91 6.47 -18.05
N GLU A 145 9.66 5.39 -18.14
CA GLU A 145 10.17 4.60 -17.01
C GLU A 145 10.77 5.45 -15.87
N THR A 146 11.75 6.29 -16.19
CA THR A 146 12.43 7.14 -15.20
C THR A 146 11.47 8.19 -14.60
N LEU A 147 10.66 8.81 -15.45
CA LEU A 147 9.68 9.80 -15.01
C LEU A 147 8.58 9.16 -14.13
N ALA A 148 8.19 7.92 -14.43
CA ALA A 148 7.22 7.18 -13.63
C ALA A 148 7.74 6.93 -12.21
N ILE A 149 9.04 6.63 -12.05
CA ILE A 149 9.66 6.49 -10.73
C ILE A 149 9.61 7.82 -9.97
N ILE A 150 9.94 8.94 -10.63
CA ILE A 150 9.94 10.28 -10.00
C ILE A 150 8.53 10.69 -9.60
N VAL A 151 7.59 10.60 -10.53
CA VAL A 151 6.17 10.99 -10.32
C VAL A 151 5.51 10.18 -9.20
N ASN A 152 5.98 8.98 -8.94
CA ASN A 152 5.51 8.11 -7.86
C ASN A 152 5.71 8.71 -6.45
N PHE A 153 6.59 9.70 -6.29
CA PHE A 153 6.84 10.41 -5.03
C PHE A 153 6.06 11.73 -4.92
N LEU A 154 5.38 12.15 -5.97
CA LEU A 154 4.52 13.34 -5.93
C LEU A 154 3.14 12.95 -5.38
N PRO A 155 2.42 13.89 -4.74
CA PRO A 155 1.07 13.66 -4.22
C PRO A 155 0.02 13.62 -5.35
N ILE A 156 0.29 12.81 -6.36
CA ILE A 156 -0.62 12.58 -7.50
C ILE A 156 -1.40 11.30 -7.23
N PRO A 157 -2.70 11.24 -7.56
CA PRO A 157 -3.54 10.07 -7.30
C PRO A 157 -3.25 8.92 -8.28
N LEU A 158 -1.98 8.54 -8.41
CA LEU A 158 -1.55 7.36 -9.16
C LEU A 158 -1.27 6.21 -8.19
N PRO A 159 -1.71 4.99 -8.52
CA PRO A 159 -1.50 3.83 -7.66
C PRO A 159 -0.02 3.41 -7.69
N ARG A 160 0.73 3.78 -6.66
CA ARG A 160 2.18 3.51 -6.51
C ARG A 160 2.52 2.03 -6.76
N ALA A 161 1.76 1.13 -6.16
CA ALA A 161 1.96 -0.30 -6.31
C ALA A 161 1.89 -0.76 -7.77
N VAL A 162 0.94 -0.22 -8.55
CA VAL A 162 0.79 -0.54 -9.98
C VAL A 162 1.98 -0.03 -10.79
N ILE A 163 2.43 1.21 -10.56
CA ILE A 163 3.60 1.76 -11.27
C ILE A 163 4.83 0.88 -11.03
N LEU A 164 5.10 0.53 -9.78
CA LEU A 164 6.26 -0.30 -9.41
C LEU A 164 6.16 -1.72 -9.98
N ALA A 165 4.96 -2.31 -9.99
CA ALA A 165 4.73 -3.62 -10.60
C ALA A 165 4.95 -3.58 -12.12
N VAL A 166 4.44 -2.54 -12.81
CA VAL A 166 4.67 -2.37 -14.26
C VAL A 166 6.15 -2.20 -14.58
N LEU A 167 6.89 -1.46 -13.76
CA LEU A 167 8.35 -1.32 -13.91
C LEU A 167 9.07 -2.65 -13.70
N GLY A 168 8.60 -3.48 -12.76
CA GLY A 168 9.10 -4.84 -12.55
C GLY A 168 8.85 -5.74 -13.76
N GLU A 169 7.61 -5.75 -14.28
CA GLU A 169 7.21 -6.50 -15.48
C GLU A 169 7.99 -6.04 -16.72
N ALA A 170 8.18 -4.72 -16.90
CA ALA A 170 8.93 -4.14 -18.00
C ALA A 170 10.44 -4.46 -17.96
N GLY A 171 10.92 -5.11 -16.89
CA GLY A 171 12.32 -5.52 -16.79
C GLY A 171 13.26 -4.43 -16.26
N THR A 172 12.75 -3.32 -15.71
CA THR A 172 13.57 -2.30 -15.04
C THR A 172 14.50 -2.93 -14.02
N SER A 173 15.77 -2.58 -14.01
CA SER A 173 16.69 -3.13 -13.02
C SER A 173 16.40 -2.59 -11.61
N LEU A 174 16.46 -3.46 -10.60
CA LEU A 174 16.23 -3.07 -9.20
C LEU A 174 17.19 -1.95 -8.75
N LYS A 175 18.45 -2.00 -9.19
CA LYS A 175 19.44 -0.96 -8.88
C LYS A 175 19.00 0.41 -9.40
N LYS A 176 18.56 0.50 -10.65
CA LYS A 176 18.05 1.74 -11.27
C LYS A 176 16.82 2.24 -10.50
N LEU A 177 15.87 1.35 -10.21
CA LEU A 177 14.67 1.69 -9.45
C LEU A 177 15.06 2.29 -8.10
N LEU A 178 15.82 1.56 -7.28
CA LEU A 178 16.18 1.99 -5.92
C LEU A 178 17.02 3.27 -5.91
N THR A 179 17.95 3.45 -6.86
CA THR A 179 18.77 4.66 -6.94
C THR A 179 17.91 5.88 -7.24
N ILE A 180 17.03 5.81 -8.24
CA ILE A 180 16.16 6.93 -8.61
C ILE A 180 15.14 7.19 -7.50
N SER A 181 14.53 6.12 -6.92
CA SER A 181 13.62 6.24 -5.79
C SER A 181 14.28 6.90 -4.59
N LEU A 182 15.51 6.55 -4.26
CA LEU A 182 16.24 7.10 -3.12
C LEU A 182 16.53 8.59 -3.32
N ILE A 183 17.04 8.98 -4.50
CA ILE A 183 17.33 10.39 -4.82
C ILE A 183 16.03 11.21 -4.79
N THR A 184 14.98 10.72 -5.43
CA THR A 184 13.69 11.41 -5.48
C THR A 184 13.05 11.50 -4.10
N SER A 185 13.15 10.42 -3.30
CA SER A 185 12.69 10.42 -1.92
C SER A 185 13.43 11.45 -1.06
N ALA A 186 14.76 11.54 -1.19
CA ALA A 186 15.56 12.53 -0.47
C ALA A 186 15.14 13.97 -0.78
N ILE A 187 14.95 14.26 -2.08
CA ILE A 187 14.50 15.59 -2.53
C ILE A 187 13.09 15.90 -2.01
N THR A 188 12.17 14.95 -2.17
CA THR A 188 10.77 15.13 -1.75
C THR A 188 10.65 15.28 -0.24
N THR A 189 11.35 14.44 0.53
CA THR A 189 11.37 14.52 2.00
C THR A 189 12.00 15.82 2.45
N GLY A 190 13.10 16.25 1.83
CA GLY A 190 13.71 17.56 2.08
C GLY A 190 12.73 18.73 1.80
N GLY A 191 11.95 18.62 0.72
CA GLY A 191 10.90 19.59 0.41
C GLY A 191 9.81 19.67 1.49
N TYR A 192 9.34 18.53 2.01
CA TYR A 192 8.36 18.50 3.12
C TYR A 192 8.94 19.06 4.43
N LEU A 193 10.20 18.74 4.74
CA LEU A 193 10.91 19.36 5.86
C LEU A 193 11.01 20.88 5.70
N ALA A 194 11.37 21.37 4.50
CA ALA A 194 11.44 22.79 4.21
C ALA A 194 10.08 23.50 4.36
N ILE A 195 9.00 22.87 3.87
CA ILE A 195 7.62 23.36 4.07
C ILE A 195 7.31 23.47 5.56
N GLY A 196 7.62 22.40 6.33
CA GLY A 196 7.44 22.41 7.78
C GLY A 196 8.25 23.51 8.47
N TYR A 197 9.50 23.69 8.08
CA TYR A 197 10.38 24.76 8.59
C TYR A 197 9.80 26.16 8.33
N TRP A 198 9.21 26.39 7.17
CA TRP A 198 8.57 27.68 6.84
C TRP A 198 7.28 27.93 7.64
N ILE A 199 6.49 26.89 7.91
CA ILE A 199 5.29 27.00 8.74
C ILE A 199 5.69 27.25 10.20
N GLY A 200 6.66 26.48 10.71
CA GLY A 200 7.28 26.65 12.02
C GLY A 200 6.33 26.50 13.21
N GLU A 201 6.51 27.39 14.20
CA GLU A 201 5.80 27.36 15.49
C GLU A 201 4.26 27.20 15.39
N PRO A 202 3.53 27.83 14.45
CA PRO A 202 2.10 27.61 14.28
C PRO A 202 1.70 26.14 14.04
N ALA A 203 2.53 25.34 13.36
CA ALA A 203 2.27 23.92 13.16
C ALA A 203 2.43 23.12 14.46
N VAL A 204 3.44 23.47 15.27
CA VAL A 204 3.69 22.85 16.57
C VAL A 204 2.55 23.17 17.53
N ALA A 205 2.18 24.46 17.65
CA ALA A 205 1.10 24.91 18.53
C ALA A 205 -0.26 24.27 18.16
N ALA A 206 -0.57 24.15 16.87
CA ALA A 206 -1.77 23.47 16.42
C ALA A 206 -1.74 21.99 16.82
N MET A 207 -0.60 21.33 16.74
CA MET A 207 -0.46 19.91 17.08
C MET A 207 -0.58 19.67 18.59
N ASP A 208 -0.05 20.55 19.43
CA ASP A 208 -0.20 20.46 20.89
C ASP A 208 -1.68 20.60 21.31
N LEU A 209 -2.42 21.49 20.64
CA LEU A 209 -3.84 21.67 20.89
C LEU A 209 -4.66 20.43 20.51
N TYR A 210 -4.36 19.85 19.34
CA TYR A 210 -5.07 18.69 18.82
C TYR A 210 -4.55 17.35 19.35
N GLY A 211 -3.35 17.29 19.91
CA GLY A 211 -2.69 16.04 20.32
C GLY A 211 -3.52 15.22 21.31
N LYS A 212 -4.19 15.87 22.25
CA LYS A 212 -5.10 15.21 23.21
C LYS A 212 -6.30 14.55 22.52
N TYR A 213 -6.84 15.20 21.50
CA TYR A 213 -8.04 14.71 20.79
C TYR A 213 -7.72 13.66 19.74
N LEU A 214 -6.56 13.77 19.08
CA LEU A 214 -6.15 12.84 18.03
C LEU A 214 -5.96 11.41 18.54
N TRP A 215 -5.52 11.23 19.77
CA TRP A 215 -5.40 9.91 20.39
C TRP A 215 -6.77 9.24 20.55
N TYR A 216 -7.76 9.98 21.02
CA TYR A 216 -9.14 9.47 21.15
C TYR A 216 -9.77 9.16 19.79
N VAL A 217 -9.50 9.98 18.77
CA VAL A 217 -9.95 9.74 17.39
C VAL A 217 -9.32 8.48 16.83
N SER A 218 -8.02 8.27 17.04
CA SER A 218 -7.32 7.05 16.60
C SER A 218 -7.89 5.81 17.26
N LEU A 219 -8.15 5.87 18.56
CA LEU A 219 -8.75 4.78 19.31
C LEU A 219 -10.20 4.49 18.83
N ALA A 220 -10.99 5.53 18.58
CA ALA A 220 -12.34 5.40 18.06
C ALA A 220 -12.37 4.76 16.68
N ILE A 221 -11.46 5.15 15.79
CA ILE A 221 -11.29 4.53 14.46
C ILE A 221 -10.90 3.06 14.59
N LEU A 222 -9.96 2.73 15.48
CA LEU A 222 -9.55 1.35 15.71
C LEU A 222 -10.74 0.49 16.20
N VAL A 223 -11.46 0.97 17.20
CA VAL A 223 -12.66 0.29 17.73
C VAL A 223 -13.71 0.11 16.64
N PHE A 224 -13.98 1.15 15.84
CA PHE A 224 -14.92 1.09 14.73
C PHE A 224 -14.53 0.05 13.68
N VAL A 225 -13.25 0.03 13.28
CA VAL A 225 -12.73 -0.93 12.28
C VAL A 225 -12.85 -2.36 12.81
N VAL A 226 -12.45 -2.60 14.05
CA VAL A 226 -12.54 -3.92 14.69
C VAL A 226 -14.00 -4.36 14.85
N ALA A 227 -14.87 -3.49 15.33
CA ALA A 227 -16.29 -3.77 15.48
C ALA A 227 -16.97 -4.08 14.15
N ASN A 228 -16.65 -3.31 13.09
CA ASN A 228 -17.19 -3.54 11.75
C ASN A 228 -16.67 -4.85 11.12
N ALA A 229 -15.41 -5.19 11.36
CA ALA A 229 -14.85 -6.46 10.92
C ALA A 229 -15.53 -7.64 11.64
N TRP A 230 -15.73 -7.53 12.93
CA TRP A 230 -16.40 -8.57 13.73
C TRP A 230 -17.89 -8.71 13.34
N TRP A 231 -18.60 -7.59 13.14
CA TRP A 231 -20.00 -7.63 12.67
C TRP A 231 -20.14 -8.33 11.32
N LYS A 232 -19.27 -8.03 10.36
CA LYS A 232 -19.27 -8.70 9.03
C LYS A 232 -18.98 -10.20 9.15
N GLN A 233 -18.16 -10.61 10.08
CA GLN A 233 -17.83 -12.02 10.30
C GLN A 233 -18.98 -12.77 10.96
N SER A 234 -19.65 -12.19 11.96
CA SER A 234 -20.79 -12.82 12.64
C SER A 234 -22.04 -12.97 11.75
N HIS A 235 -22.23 -12.08 10.76
CA HIS A 235 -23.36 -12.17 9.82
C HIS A 235 -23.07 -13.06 8.60
N ARG A 236 -21.86 -13.55 8.43
CA ARG A 236 -21.53 -14.57 7.41
C ARG A 236 -21.71 -16.01 7.89
N SER A 237 -21.93 -16.22 9.18
CA SER A 237 -21.98 -17.55 9.81
C SER A 237 -23.39 -18.12 9.96
N ASP A 238 -24.42 -17.51 9.36
CA ASP A 238 -25.79 -18.03 9.45
C ASP A 238 -26.28 -18.59 8.10
N PRO A 239 -26.07 -19.90 7.82
CA PRO A 239 -26.57 -20.57 6.63
C PRO A 239 -28.02 -21.03 6.74
N SER A 240 -28.71 -20.75 7.87
CA SER A 240 -29.99 -21.44 8.23
C SER A 240 -31.27 -20.78 7.73
N THR A 241 -31.22 -19.77 6.84
CA THR A 241 -32.42 -19.15 6.27
C THR A 241 -32.55 -19.26 4.76
N ARG A 242 -32.24 -20.45 4.21
CA ARG A 242 -32.67 -20.83 2.85
C ARG A 242 -33.33 -22.22 2.92
N SER A 243 -34.53 -22.25 3.39
CA SER A 243 -35.51 -23.29 3.12
C SER A 243 -36.65 -22.71 2.28
#